data_d38df4bd9b00e3039e4a1faf6079c25e
#
_entry.id   d38df4bd9b00e3039e4a1faf6079c25e
#
_cell.length_a   1.000
_cell.length_b   1.000
_cell.length_c   1.000
_cell.angle_alpha   90.00
_cell.angle_beta   90.00
_cell.angle_gamma   90.00
#
_symmetry.space_group_name_H-M   'P 1'
#
loop_
_entity.id
_entity.type
_entity.pdbx_description
1 polymer ?
#
loop_
_entity_poly.entity_id
_entity_poly.type
_entity_poly.pdbx_seq_one_letter_code
_entity_poly.pdbx_strand_id
1 'polypeptide(L)'
;SATGEWRVINSGPVSVSLEARSPSPVRRITTVTLYRDKDRLDIENEILRNFTDILTYDFALQMERPDVYHEETGAILRAKRVDHGGNYAARTARYDWLTLNHFVDINGENQTGVTLSNTDAYFFRLGHSTVETLDEDTPLISVLIGGQVDGRNLGMWDQGGNEYFQNRFALRAHGPYDPVEAMKFSLEHQNPLIAGKVTGTNPQLPDRGSILRISNPGILLWALKPAEENGGEMILRLWNVSSSPQSTTLQTWPAPVQKAWAATHVETNQGEIPVSGNGITVSFEKQQLRTLRLKF
;
A
#
# COMPACT_ATOMS: atom_id res chain seq x y z
N SER A 1 22.42 -11.59 -4.71
CA SER A 1 23.00 -10.44 -5.42
C SER A 1 22.77 -10.61 -6.92
N ALA A 2 22.33 -9.54 -7.60
CA ALA A 2 22.20 -9.52 -9.03
C ALA A 2 23.60 -9.58 -9.65
N THR A 3 23.89 -10.64 -10.40
CA THR A 3 25.18 -10.83 -11.08
C THR A 3 25.17 -10.28 -12.52
N GLY A 4 24.15 -9.51 -12.90
CA GLY A 4 24.00 -8.92 -14.22
C GLY A 4 24.64 -7.54 -14.34
N GLU A 5 25.10 -7.20 -15.53
CA GLU A 5 25.51 -5.83 -15.86
C GLU A 5 24.28 -4.93 -15.98
N TRP A 6 24.35 -3.74 -15.36
CA TRP A 6 23.34 -2.72 -15.49
C TRP A 6 23.51 -1.95 -16.80
N ARG A 7 22.42 -1.76 -17.52
CA ARG A 7 22.38 -0.94 -18.72
C ARG A 7 21.31 0.14 -18.64
N VAL A 8 21.59 1.29 -19.17
CA VAL A 8 20.60 2.37 -19.33
C VAL A 8 19.65 1.98 -20.44
N ILE A 9 18.35 1.87 -20.15
CA ILE A 9 17.29 1.57 -21.12
C ILE A 9 16.42 2.80 -21.45
N ASN A 10 16.43 3.79 -20.58
CA ASN A 10 15.77 5.09 -20.77
C ASN A 10 16.61 6.18 -20.14
N SER A 11 16.79 7.30 -20.84
CA SER A 11 17.44 8.52 -20.33
C SER A 11 16.72 9.73 -20.91
N GLY A 12 15.57 10.05 -20.32
CA GLY A 12 14.70 11.15 -20.76
C GLY A 12 14.69 12.33 -19.78
N PRO A 13 13.99 13.42 -20.14
CA PRO A 13 13.89 14.60 -19.29
C PRO A 13 13.03 14.37 -18.02
N VAL A 14 12.24 13.30 -17.97
CA VAL A 14 11.32 12.99 -16.86
C VAL A 14 11.88 11.89 -15.96
N SER A 15 12.53 10.88 -16.54
CA SER A 15 13.03 9.72 -15.79
C SER A 15 14.27 9.10 -16.42
N VAL A 16 15.01 8.36 -15.61
CA VAL A 16 16.10 7.47 -16.04
C VAL A 16 15.78 6.07 -15.55
N SER A 17 15.94 5.07 -16.45
CA SER A 17 15.73 3.67 -16.11
C SER A 17 16.97 2.83 -16.41
N LEU A 18 17.31 1.98 -15.47
CA LEU A 18 18.38 0.98 -15.57
C LEU A 18 17.78 -0.41 -15.57
N GLU A 19 18.29 -1.31 -16.38
CA GLU A 19 17.91 -2.72 -16.43
C GLU A 19 19.10 -3.61 -16.13
N ALA A 20 18.87 -4.66 -15.34
CA ALA A 20 19.80 -5.76 -15.14
C ALA A 20 19.12 -7.11 -15.40
N ARG A 21 19.84 -8.06 -15.97
CA ARG A 21 19.37 -9.43 -16.20
C ARG A 21 20.21 -10.40 -15.41
N SER A 22 19.57 -11.30 -14.67
CA SER A 22 20.25 -12.30 -13.86
C SER A 22 19.69 -13.70 -14.14
N PRO A 23 20.55 -14.71 -14.31
CA PRO A 23 20.10 -16.09 -14.46
C PRO A 23 19.85 -16.82 -13.14
N SER A 24 20.36 -16.29 -12.02
CA SER A 24 20.34 -16.96 -10.72
C SER A 24 19.78 -16.05 -9.61
N PRO A 25 19.06 -16.60 -8.60
CA PRO A 25 18.66 -18.01 -8.42
C PRO A 25 17.62 -18.47 -9.43
N VAL A 26 16.87 -17.54 -10.00
CA VAL A 26 15.93 -17.76 -11.11
C VAL A 26 16.19 -16.72 -12.20
N ARG A 27 15.87 -17.07 -13.44
CA ARG A 27 15.98 -16.12 -14.56
C ARG A 27 15.04 -14.95 -14.35
N ARG A 28 15.61 -13.73 -14.21
CA ARG A 28 14.85 -12.50 -13.96
C ARG A 28 15.42 -11.29 -14.67
N ILE A 29 14.55 -10.31 -14.87
CA ILE A 29 14.89 -8.96 -15.31
C ILE A 29 14.51 -8.03 -14.17
N THR A 30 15.39 -7.10 -13.79
CA THR A 30 15.11 -6.04 -12.81
C THR A 30 15.28 -4.70 -13.49
N THR A 31 14.25 -3.88 -13.48
CA THR A 31 14.26 -2.49 -13.95
C THR A 31 14.14 -1.55 -12.76
N VAL A 32 15.01 -0.56 -12.68
CA VAL A 32 14.99 0.48 -11.65
C VAL A 32 14.80 1.82 -12.34
N THR A 33 13.79 2.58 -11.91
CA THR A 33 13.47 3.89 -12.49
C THR A 33 13.50 4.98 -11.43
N LEU A 34 14.26 6.05 -11.71
CA LEU A 34 14.29 7.30 -10.96
C LEU A 34 13.58 8.39 -11.76
N TYR A 35 12.82 9.22 -11.06
CA TYR A 35 12.10 10.37 -11.63
C TYR A 35 12.77 11.68 -11.23
N ARG A 36 12.75 12.69 -12.13
CA ARG A 36 13.37 14.00 -11.88
C ARG A 36 12.74 14.75 -10.70
N ASP A 37 11.42 14.75 -10.64
CA ASP A 37 10.65 15.63 -9.75
C ASP A 37 9.83 14.83 -8.71
N LYS A 38 10.26 13.60 -8.41
CA LYS A 38 9.63 12.74 -7.40
C LYS A 38 10.67 12.03 -6.57
N ASP A 39 10.50 12.08 -5.26
CA ASP A 39 11.30 11.31 -4.30
C ASP A 39 10.82 9.86 -4.27
N ARG A 40 10.96 9.17 -5.41
CA ARG A 40 10.51 7.79 -5.59
C ARG A 40 11.46 7.04 -6.51
N LEU A 41 11.86 5.85 -6.06
CA LEU A 41 12.58 4.86 -6.84
C LEU A 41 11.63 3.70 -7.12
N ASP A 42 11.24 3.48 -8.36
CA ASP A 42 10.45 2.31 -8.76
C ASP A 42 11.36 1.14 -9.12
N ILE A 43 10.98 -0.05 -8.65
CA ILE A 43 11.67 -1.31 -8.92
C ILE A 43 10.66 -2.29 -9.48
N GLU A 44 10.88 -2.73 -10.70
CA GLU A 44 10.08 -3.75 -11.36
C GLU A 44 10.94 -4.99 -11.62
N ASN A 45 10.42 -6.14 -11.20
CA ASN A 45 11.06 -7.42 -11.40
C ASN A 45 10.15 -8.33 -12.20
N GLU A 46 10.70 -8.95 -13.24
CA GLU A 46 10.06 -9.99 -14.02
C GLU A 46 10.83 -11.30 -13.84
N ILE A 47 10.15 -12.34 -13.36
CA ILE A 47 10.71 -13.69 -13.28
C ILE A 47 10.17 -14.46 -14.48
N LEU A 48 11.09 -15.06 -15.24
CA LEU A 48 10.82 -15.71 -16.54
C LEU A 48 10.99 -17.23 -16.46
N ARG A 49 10.70 -17.80 -15.32
CA ARG A 49 10.76 -19.23 -15.07
C ARG A 49 10.01 -19.59 -13.81
N ASN A 50 9.38 -20.75 -13.81
CA ASN A 50 8.78 -21.34 -12.61
C ASN A 50 9.82 -21.64 -11.53
N PHE A 51 9.40 -21.68 -10.28
CA PHE A 51 10.22 -22.01 -9.11
C PHE A 51 9.36 -22.70 -8.02
N THR A 52 9.99 -23.50 -7.19
CA THR A 52 9.36 -24.26 -6.09
C THR A 52 9.88 -23.87 -4.71
N ASP A 53 11.14 -23.42 -4.66
CA ASP A 53 11.76 -22.98 -3.42
C ASP A 53 11.21 -21.62 -2.99
N ILE A 54 11.30 -21.33 -1.68
CA ILE A 54 10.97 -20.01 -1.16
C ILE A 54 11.89 -18.98 -1.81
N LEU A 55 11.28 -17.99 -2.47
CA LEU A 55 11.96 -16.90 -3.12
C LEU A 55 11.56 -15.58 -2.50
N THR A 56 12.55 -14.73 -2.18
CA THR A 56 12.35 -13.41 -1.61
C THR A 56 13.10 -12.33 -2.37
N TYR A 57 12.59 -11.10 -2.31
CA TYR A 57 13.37 -9.88 -2.57
C TYR A 57 13.77 -9.26 -1.24
N ASP A 58 15.08 -9.11 -1.05
CA ASP A 58 15.65 -8.63 0.19
C ASP A 58 16.06 -7.16 0.08
N PHE A 59 15.55 -6.35 1.00
CA PHE A 59 15.87 -4.93 1.15
C PHE A 59 16.67 -4.77 2.45
N ALA A 60 18.01 -4.71 2.31
CA ALA A 60 18.91 -4.46 3.43
C ALA A 60 19.20 -2.97 3.53
N LEU A 61 18.62 -2.31 4.51
CA LEU A 61 18.80 -0.88 4.76
C LEU A 61 19.88 -0.66 5.83
N GLN A 62 20.61 0.44 5.72
CA GLN A 62 21.65 0.76 6.70
C GLN A 62 21.08 1.64 7.80
N MET A 63 20.41 1.03 8.76
CA MET A 63 19.76 1.70 9.90
C MET A 63 20.06 0.96 11.20
N GLU A 64 20.21 1.73 12.27
CA GLU A 64 20.43 1.20 13.61
C GLU A 64 19.12 1.14 14.39
N ARG A 65 18.85 0.00 15.04
CA ARG A 65 17.68 -0.25 15.90
C ARG A 65 16.38 0.34 15.35
N PRO A 66 15.95 -0.09 14.15
CA PRO A 66 14.81 0.53 13.50
C PRO A 66 13.50 0.15 14.18
N ASP A 67 12.53 1.06 14.11
CA ASP A 67 11.12 0.75 14.24
C ASP A 67 10.55 0.38 12.87
N VAL A 68 9.83 -0.73 12.81
CA VAL A 68 9.18 -1.17 11.58
C VAL A 68 7.68 -1.09 11.73
N TYR A 69 7.03 -0.43 10.78
CA TYR A 69 5.58 -0.32 10.67
C TYR A 69 5.13 -0.95 9.36
N HIS A 70 4.01 -1.62 9.37
CA HIS A 70 3.43 -2.19 8.15
C HIS A 70 1.91 -2.13 8.19
N GLU A 71 1.30 -2.17 7.02
CA GLU A 71 -0.15 -2.15 6.90
C GLU A 71 -0.68 -3.57 6.70
N GLU A 72 -1.63 -3.93 7.55
CA GLU A 72 -2.56 -5.03 7.36
C GLU A 72 -3.94 -4.47 7.00
N THR A 73 -4.86 -5.31 6.60
CA THR A 73 -6.20 -4.90 6.14
C THR A 73 -6.90 -3.97 7.14
N GLY A 74 -6.73 -2.66 6.95
CA GLY A 74 -7.35 -1.60 7.76
C GLY A 74 -6.68 -1.32 9.11
N ALA A 75 -5.44 -1.75 9.32
CA ALA A 75 -4.64 -1.45 10.50
C ALA A 75 -3.17 -1.19 10.13
N ILE A 76 -2.53 -0.29 10.86
CA ILE A 76 -1.08 -0.12 10.80
C ILE A 76 -0.49 -0.67 12.10
N LEU A 77 0.39 -1.64 11.97
CA LEU A 77 1.02 -2.35 13.08
C LEU A 77 2.49 -1.95 13.21
N ARG A 78 2.94 -1.80 14.45
CA ARG A 78 4.37 -1.76 14.78
C ARG A 78 4.86 -3.18 14.99
N ALA A 79 5.82 -3.61 14.20
CA ALA A 79 6.35 -4.97 14.17
C ALA A 79 7.29 -5.25 15.36
N LYS A 80 6.77 -5.07 16.57
CA LYS A 80 7.37 -5.43 17.85
C LYS A 80 6.35 -6.19 18.70
N ARG A 81 6.82 -6.93 19.67
CA ARG A 81 5.93 -7.58 20.62
C ARG A 81 5.25 -6.56 21.54
N VAL A 82 4.09 -6.91 22.05
CA VAL A 82 3.30 -6.04 22.95
C VAL A 82 4.08 -5.64 24.20
N ASP A 83 4.86 -6.55 24.77
CA ASP A 83 5.72 -6.29 25.94
C ASP A 83 6.93 -5.37 25.60
N HIS A 84 7.22 -5.16 24.31
CA HIS A 84 8.20 -4.20 23.81
C HIS A 84 7.56 -2.97 23.14
N GLY A 85 6.27 -2.73 23.37
CA GLY A 85 5.54 -1.57 22.87
C GLY A 85 5.08 -1.68 21.42
N GLY A 86 5.01 -2.89 20.86
CA GLY A 86 4.46 -3.18 19.54
C GLY A 86 3.07 -3.77 19.56
N ASN A 87 2.70 -4.47 18.49
CA ASN A 87 1.34 -4.99 18.29
C ASN A 87 1.26 -6.52 18.26
N TYR A 88 2.38 -7.24 18.31
CA TYR A 88 2.40 -8.69 18.23
C TYR A 88 2.35 -9.36 19.60
N ALA A 89 1.44 -10.31 19.76
CA ALA A 89 1.31 -11.08 21.00
C ALA A 89 2.55 -11.96 21.25
N ALA A 90 3.05 -12.00 22.50
CA ALA A 90 4.30 -12.68 22.83
C ALA A 90 4.25 -14.22 22.70
N ARG A 91 3.08 -14.85 22.59
CA ARG A 91 2.94 -16.32 22.62
C ARG A 91 1.99 -16.92 21.58
N THR A 92 1.12 -16.13 20.98
CA THR A 92 0.05 -16.63 20.10
C THR A 92 0.15 -16.10 18.66
N ALA A 93 1.14 -15.26 18.40
CA ALA A 93 1.44 -14.78 17.08
C ALA A 93 2.50 -15.66 16.41
N ARG A 94 2.47 -15.67 15.10
CA ARG A 94 3.49 -16.22 14.23
C ARG A 94 4.29 -15.07 13.65
N TYR A 95 5.63 -15.14 13.59
CA TYR A 95 6.47 -14.00 13.24
C TYR A 95 7.30 -14.18 11.97
N ASP A 96 7.35 -15.38 11.41
CA ASP A 96 8.16 -15.66 10.24
C ASP A 96 7.67 -14.99 8.95
N TRP A 97 6.34 -14.76 8.85
CA TRP A 97 5.73 -14.05 7.73
C TRP A 97 4.67 -13.08 8.21
N LEU A 98 4.99 -11.79 8.14
CA LEU A 98 4.09 -10.70 8.49
C LEU A 98 3.36 -10.22 7.23
N THR A 99 2.15 -9.69 7.41
CA THR A 99 1.34 -9.21 6.28
C THR A 99 1.93 -7.95 5.66
N LEU A 100 1.89 -7.86 4.35
CA LEU A 100 2.31 -6.71 3.55
C LEU A 100 1.25 -6.42 2.49
N ASN A 101 0.30 -5.54 2.78
CA ASN A 101 -0.69 -5.15 1.78
C ASN A 101 -0.20 -3.96 0.93
N HIS A 102 0.05 -2.82 1.58
CA HIS A 102 0.42 -1.61 0.86
C HIS A 102 1.87 -1.23 1.09
N PHE A 103 2.31 -1.21 2.35
CA PHE A 103 3.66 -0.78 2.67
C PHE A 103 4.25 -1.51 3.89
N VAL A 104 5.56 -1.48 3.93
CA VAL A 104 6.36 -1.60 5.15
C VAL A 104 7.29 -0.40 5.24
N ASP A 105 7.40 0.19 6.42
CA ASP A 105 8.22 1.37 6.69
C ASP A 105 9.24 1.04 7.76
N ILE A 106 10.49 1.36 7.48
CA ILE A 106 11.57 1.23 8.44
C ILE A 106 12.05 2.63 8.82
N ASN A 107 12.01 2.94 10.11
CA ASN A 107 12.43 4.22 10.65
C ASN A 107 13.52 4.03 11.72
N GLY A 108 14.71 4.55 11.48
CA GLY A 108 15.85 4.49 12.40
C GLY A 108 15.74 5.46 13.58
N GLU A 109 16.55 5.26 14.61
CA GLU A 109 16.60 6.14 15.80
C GLU A 109 16.93 7.62 15.47
N ASN A 110 17.66 7.86 14.39
CA ASN A 110 17.97 9.19 13.89
C ASN A 110 16.79 9.89 13.19
N GLN A 111 15.60 9.28 13.23
CA GLN A 111 14.38 9.76 12.57
C GLN A 111 14.52 9.91 11.04
N THR A 112 15.36 9.11 10.42
CA THR A 112 15.35 8.91 8.97
C THR A 112 14.78 7.55 8.66
N GLY A 113 13.97 7.46 7.61
CA GLY A 113 13.27 6.24 7.28
C GLY A 113 13.18 5.98 5.79
N VAL A 114 12.70 4.78 5.46
CA VAL A 114 12.37 4.37 4.11
C VAL A 114 11.04 3.65 4.11
N THR A 115 10.09 4.16 3.34
CA THR A 115 8.86 3.45 3.03
C THR A 115 9.10 2.58 1.80
N LEU A 116 8.86 1.28 1.91
CA LEU A 116 8.76 0.31 0.81
C LEU A 116 7.29 0.08 0.49
N SER A 117 6.85 0.53 -0.67
CA SER A 117 5.53 0.20 -1.21
C SER A 117 5.60 -1.07 -2.04
N ASN A 118 4.53 -1.86 -2.00
CA ASN A 118 4.40 -3.15 -2.66
C ASN A 118 3.08 -3.23 -3.44
N THR A 119 3.10 -3.93 -4.58
CA THR A 119 1.89 -4.13 -5.42
C THR A 119 1.48 -5.60 -5.50
N ASP A 120 2.44 -6.52 -5.53
CA ASP A 120 2.20 -7.88 -6.01
C ASP A 120 2.50 -8.98 -4.98
N ALA A 121 3.02 -8.61 -3.79
CA ALA A 121 3.32 -9.55 -2.72
C ALA A 121 2.41 -9.33 -1.51
N TYR A 122 2.29 -10.33 -0.62
CA TYR A 122 1.37 -10.27 0.52
C TYR A 122 2.06 -10.46 1.87
N PHE A 123 3.31 -10.90 1.86
CA PHE A 123 4.05 -11.22 3.09
C PHE A 123 5.48 -10.73 3.02
N PHE A 124 6.02 -10.41 4.19
CA PHE A 124 7.44 -10.15 4.38
C PHE A 124 7.92 -10.78 5.69
N ARG A 125 9.22 -10.96 5.80
CA ARG A 125 9.89 -11.38 7.02
C ARG A 125 10.90 -10.33 7.44
N LEU A 126 10.96 -10.08 8.74
CA LEU A 126 12.01 -9.27 9.34
C LEU A 126 13.22 -10.12 9.67
N GLY A 127 14.37 -9.79 9.08
CA GLY A 127 15.65 -10.42 9.36
C GLY A 127 15.59 -11.95 9.44
N HIS A 128 15.94 -12.45 10.61
CA HIS A 128 15.97 -13.88 10.91
C HIS A 128 14.75 -14.35 11.74
N SER A 129 13.64 -13.63 11.68
CA SER A 129 12.42 -14.04 12.37
C SER A 129 12.02 -15.47 12.01
N THR A 130 11.54 -16.20 13.02
CA THR A 130 11.03 -17.57 12.91
C THR A 130 9.55 -17.63 13.30
N VAL A 131 8.95 -18.80 13.28
CA VAL A 131 7.58 -18.97 13.78
C VAL A 131 7.45 -18.48 15.22
N GLU A 132 8.48 -18.66 16.06
CA GLU A 132 8.45 -18.42 17.50
C GLU A 132 9.16 -17.13 17.94
N THR A 133 10.03 -16.57 17.12
CA THR A 133 10.86 -15.39 17.46
C THR A 133 10.74 -14.29 16.43
N LEU A 134 10.48 -13.08 16.89
CA LEU A 134 10.47 -11.86 16.09
C LEU A 134 11.85 -11.17 16.20
N ASP A 135 12.51 -10.95 15.08
CA ASP A 135 13.74 -10.15 14.98
C ASP A 135 13.36 -8.66 14.92
N GLU A 136 13.24 -8.02 16.08
CA GLU A 136 12.66 -6.68 16.23
C GLU A 136 13.59 -5.52 15.87
N ASP A 137 14.90 -5.78 15.83
CA ASP A 137 15.93 -4.72 15.70
C ASP A 137 16.69 -4.81 14.36
N THR A 138 16.12 -5.50 13.38
CA THR A 138 16.74 -5.73 12.08
C THR A 138 16.37 -4.66 11.05
N PRO A 139 17.33 -4.18 10.24
CA PRO A 139 17.05 -3.34 9.08
C PRO A 139 16.78 -4.16 7.80
N LEU A 140 16.64 -5.49 7.87
CA LEU A 140 16.44 -6.37 6.73
C LEU A 140 14.97 -6.74 6.56
N ILE A 141 14.39 -6.39 5.42
CA ILE A 141 13.07 -6.82 4.99
C ILE A 141 13.22 -7.81 3.84
N SER A 142 12.69 -9.02 4.01
CA SER A 142 12.62 -10.05 2.96
C SER A 142 11.18 -10.23 2.51
N VAL A 143 10.83 -9.68 1.33
CA VAL A 143 9.48 -9.77 0.76
C VAL A 143 9.31 -11.11 0.07
N LEU A 144 8.29 -11.88 0.49
CA LEU A 144 7.99 -13.20 -0.08
C LEU A 144 7.36 -13.06 -1.47
N ILE A 145 8.00 -13.67 -2.44
CA ILE A 145 7.51 -13.69 -3.82
C ILE A 145 6.68 -14.95 -4.10
N GLY A 146 7.06 -16.05 -3.52
CA GLY A 146 6.37 -17.31 -3.63
C GLY A 146 7.21 -18.47 -3.14
N GLY A 147 6.74 -19.67 -3.40
CA GLY A 147 7.35 -20.92 -2.98
C GLY A 147 6.54 -21.65 -1.93
N GLN A 148 7.00 -22.83 -1.57
CA GLN A 148 6.35 -23.69 -0.60
C GLN A 148 6.80 -23.30 0.82
N VAL A 149 5.99 -22.51 1.51
CA VAL A 149 6.20 -22.15 2.91
C VAL A 149 5.55 -23.20 3.80
N ASP A 150 6.25 -23.63 4.86
CA ASP A 150 5.70 -24.58 5.84
C ASP A 150 5.28 -25.92 5.21
N GLY A 151 6.09 -26.45 4.34
CA GLY A 151 5.81 -27.67 3.60
C GLY A 151 4.58 -27.54 2.69
N ARG A 152 3.58 -28.41 2.89
CA ARG A 152 2.36 -28.40 2.08
C ARG A 152 1.25 -27.50 2.63
N ASN A 153 1.45 -26.87 3.76
CA ASN A 153 0.41 -26.17 4.49
C ASN A 153 0.27 -24.70 4.07
N LEU A 154 1.38 -24.06 3.70
CA LEU A 154 1.41 -22.67 3.26
C LEU A 154 2.20 -22.53 1.97
N GLY A 155 1.82 -21.55 1.18
CA GLY A 155 2.43 -21.30 -0.11
C GLY A 155 1.84 -22.14 -1.23
N MET A 156 2.34 -21.93 -2.43
CA MET A 156 1.86 -22.55 -3.63
C MET A 156 2.95 -23.44 -4.23
N TRP A 157 2.67 -24.75 -4.31
CA TRP A 157 3.58 -25.67 -4.97
C TRP A 157 3.65 -25.34 -6.47
N ASP A 158 4.92 -25.28 -6.98
CA ASP A 158 5.17 -25.06 -8.40
C ASP A 158 4.42 -23.85 -8.99
N GLN A 159 4.15 -22.83 -8.12
CA GLN A 159 3.44 -21.60 -8.47
C GLN A 159 2.20 -21.81 -9.38
N GLY A 160 1.50 -22.93 -9.20
CA GLY A 160 0.37 -23.33 -10.05
C GLY A 160 0.73 -23.59 -11.51
N GLY A 161 1.98 -23.88 -11.81
CA GLY A 161 2.49 -24.13 -13.18
C GLY A 161 2.77 -22.85 -13.99
N ASN A 162 2.68 -21.65 -13.39
CA ASN A 162 2.99 -20.40 -14.07
C ASN A 162 4.52 -20.24 -14.28
N GLU A 163 4.90 -19.61 -15.39
CA GLU A 163 6.30 -19.34 -15.75
C GLU A 163 6.64 -17.86 -15.85
N TYR A 164 5.71 -16.97 -15.57
CA TYR A 164 5.88 -15.52 -15.59
C TYR A 164 5.31 -14.89 -14.35
N PHE A 165 6.13 -14.07 -13.67
CA PHE A 165 5.73 -13.34 -12.46
C PHE A 165 6.29 -11.93 -12.52
N GLN A 166 5.49 -10.98 -12.07
CA GLN A 166 5.85 -9.58 -11.93
C GLN A 166 5.79 -9.17 -10.47
N ASN A 167 6.81 -8.46 -9.99
CA ASN A 167 6.84 -7.92 -8.64
C ASN A 167 7.32 -6.46 -8.70
N ARG A 168 6.46 -5.56 -8.29
CA ARG A 168 6.68 -4.12 -8.34
C ARG A 168 6.76 -3.54 -6.95
N PHE A 169 7.81 -2.76 -6.74
CA PHE A 169 8.07 -2.05 -5.49
C PHE A 169 8.37 -0.60 -5.78
N ALA A 170 8.14 0.26 -4.78
CA ALA A 170 8.65 1.62 -4.80
C ALA A 170 9.28 1.96 -3.45
N LEU A 171 10.38 2.69 -3.48
CA LEU A 171 11.07 3.19 -2.29
C LEU A 171 10.97 4.70 -2.21
N ARG A 172 10.73 5.21 -1.00
CA ARG A 172 10.83 6.63 -0.68
C ARG A 172 11.59 6.81 0.63
N ALA A 173 12.69 7.58 0.59
CA ALA A 173 13.36 8.05 1.80
C ALA A 173 12.56 9.22 2.41
N HIS A 174 12.52 9.29 3.75
CA HIS A 174 11.79 10.32 4.47
C HIS A 174 12.45 10.65 5.82
N GLY A 175 11.97 11.70 6.46
CA GLY A 175 12.32 12.06 7.85
C GLY A 175 11.58 11.20 8.87
N PRO A 176 10.99 11.79 9.92
CA PRO A 176 10.18 11.05 10.89
C PRO A 176 9.04 10.27 10.22
N TYR A 177 8.72 9.12 10.80
CA TYR A 177 7.62 8.29 10.33
C TYR A 177 6.27 9.01 10.40
N ASP A 178 5.55 9.00 9.29
CA ASP A 178 4.17 9.49 9.21
C ASP A 178 3.30 8.42 8.51
N PRO A 179 2.35 7.79 9.23
CA PRO A 179 1.51 6.73 8.67
C PRO A 179 0.64 7.21 7.50
N VAL A 180 0.24 8.49 7.50
CA VAL A 180 -0.57 9.07 6.42
C VAL A 180 0.25 9.18 5.14
N GLU A 181 1.48 9.68 5.25
CA GLU A 181 2.38 9.84 4.11
C GLU A 181 2.86 8.47 3.57
N ALA A 182 3.14 7.50 4.45
CA ALA A 182 3.48 6.13 4.04
C ALA A 182 2.33 5.49 3.26
N MET A 183 1.09 5.62 3.76
CA MET A 183 -0.09 5.07 3.10
C MET A 183 -0.40 5.77 1.76
N LYS A 184 -0.32 7.10 1.70
CA LYS A 184 -0.51 7.87 0.45
C LYS A 184 0.51 7.48 -0.60
N PHE A 185 1.78 7.41 -0.23
CA PHE A 185 2.86 6.98 -1.13
C PHE A 185 2.55 5.63 -1.77
N SER A 186 2.06 4.70 -0.97
CA SER A 186 1.76 3.34 -1.43
C SER A 186 0.50 3.29 -2.28
N LEU A 187 -0.54 4.03 -1.92
CA LEU A 187 -1.75 4.15 -2.76
C LEU A 187 -1.44 4.79 -4.12
N GLU A 188 -0.57 5.80 -4.17
CA GLU A 188 -0.12 6.41 -5.43
C GLU A 188 0.69 5.45 -6.30
N HIS A 189 1.50 4.59 -5.69
CA HIS A 189 2.25 3.56 -6.40
C HIS A 189 1.33 2.46 -6.95
N GLN A 190 0.37 2.01 -6.15
CA GLN A 190 -0.56 0.93 -6.53
C GLN A 190 -1.64 1.38 -7.50
N ASN A 191 -1.96 2.68 -7.52
CA ASN A 191 -2.99 3.28 -8.38
C ASN A 191 -2.38 4.32 -9.32
N PRO A 192 -1.65 3.91 -10.36
CA PRO A 192 -1.01 4.83 -11.27
C PRO A 192 -2.04 5.67 -12.02
N LEU A 193 -1.65 6.90 -12.38
CA LEU A 193 -2.48 7.78 -13.18
C LEU A 193 -2.75 7.16 -14.56
N ILE A 194 -4.01 7.22 -14.97
CA ILE A 194 -4.43 6.75 -16.30
C ILE A 194 -4.44 7.96 -17.25
N ALA A 195 -3.67 7.87 -18.32
CA ALA A 195 -3.66 8.87 -19.37
C ALA A 195 -4.58 8.45 -20.52
N GLY A 196 -5.31 9.41 -21.07
CA GLY A 196 -6.18 9.19 -22.22
C GLY A 196 -6.21 10.38 -23.17
N LYS A 197 -6.49 10.11 -24.45
CA LYS A 197 -6.68 11.18 -25.43
C LYS A 197 -8.07 11.78 -25.26
N VAL A 198 -8.14 13.10 -25.08
CA VAL A 198 -9.41 13.83 -25.10
C VAL A 198 -9.88 13.93 -26.54
N THR A 199 -11.10 13.46 -26.80
CA THR A 199 -11.77 13.56 -28.09
C THR A 199 -13.07 14.32 -27.93
N GLY A 200 -13.34 15.29 -28.81
CA GLY A 200 -14.55 16.11 -28.78
C GLY A 200 -14.24 17.61 -28.80
N THR A 201 -15.20 18.40 -29.24
CA THR A 201 -15.06 19.84 -29.41
C THR A 201 -15.81 20.69 -28.40
N ASN A 202 -16.56 20.04 -27.48
CA ASN A 202 -17.39 20.74 -26.50
C ASN A 202 -17.16 20.16 -25.09
N PRO A 203 -16.09 20.60 -24.38
CA PRO A 203 -15.81 20.08 -23.04
C PRO A 203 -16.91 20.49 -22.05
N GLN A 204 -17.49 19.50 -21.37
CA GLN A 204 -18.50 19.71 -20.33
C GLN A 204 -17.88 19.84 -18.94
N LEU A 205 -16.62 19.47 -18.81
CA LEU A 205 -15.89 19.46 -17.53
C LEU A 205 -14.76 20.51 -17.58
N PRO A 206 -14.42 21.13 -16.45
CA PRO A 206 -13.26 22.00 -16.36
C PRO A 206 -11.95 21.23 -16.58
N ASP A 207 -10.89 21.93 -16.95
CA ASP A 207 -9.55 21.37 -17.18
C ASP A 207 -8.99 20.64 -15.94
N ARG A 208 -9.44 21.04 -14.76
CA ARG A 208 -9.06 20.44 -13.47
C ARG A 208 -10.26 20.35 -12.55
N GLY A 209 -10.41 19.22 -11.88
CA GLY A 209 -11.50 19.02 -10.93
C GLY A 209 -11.31 17.78 -10.10
N SER A 210 -12.07 17.69 -9.01
CA SER A 210 -12.16 16.50 -8.16
C SER A 210 -13.64 16.20 -7.93
N ILE A 211 -14.05 14.97 -8.17
CA ILE A 211 -15.43 14.53 -7.91
C ILE A 211 -15.73 14.36 -6.42
N LEU A 212 -14.68 14.18 -5.61
CA LEU A 212 -14.75 14.07 -4.16
C LEU A 212 -13.62 14.88 -3.54
N ARG A 213 -13.96 15.74 -2.58
CA ARG A 213 -12.99 16.46 -1.76
C ARG A 213 -13.14 16.03 -0.31
N ILE A 214 -12.04 15.60 0.29
CA ILE A 214 -11.90 15.21 1.69
C ILE A 214 -11.07 16.30 2.37
N SER A 215 -11.63 17.01 3.36
CA SER A 215 -10.96 18.18 3.95
C SER A 215 -9.78 17.84 4.84
N ASN A 216 -9.79 16.66 5.47
CA ASN A 216 -8.73 16.21 6.37
C ASN A 216 -7.78 15.27 5.63
N PRO A 217 -6.50 15.60 5.47
CA PRO A 217 -5.53 14.77 4.76
C PRO A 217 -5.21 13.43 5.43
N GLY A 218 -5.51 13.27 6.73
CA GLY A 218 -5.37 12.01 7.48
C GLY A 218 -6.51 11.02 7.27
N ILE A 219 -7.57 11.44 6.57
CA ILE A 219 -8.68 10.57 6.18
C ILE A 219 -8.53 10.22 4.70
N LEU A 220 -8.29 8.96 4.41
CA LEU A 220 -8.03 8.47 3.06
C LEU A 220 -9.28 7.84 2.44
N LEU A 221 -9.42 8.03 1.14
CA LEU A 221 -10.39 7.29 0.33
C LEU A 221 -9.91 5.85 0.17
N TRP A 222 -10.67 4.90 0.73
CA TRP A 222 -10.38 3.48 0.62
C TRP A 222 -11.11 2.84 -0.56
N ALA A 223 -12.38 3.19 -0.76
CA ALA A 223 -13.15 2.74 -1.91
C ALA A 223 -14.26 3.73 -2.26
N LEU A 224 -14.54 3.85 -3.55
CA LEU A 224 -15.70 4.53 -4.10
C LEU A 224 -16.30 3.61 -5.17
N LYS A 225 -17.54 3.16 -4.98
CA LYS A 225 -18.23 2.27 -5.91
C LYS A 225 -19.74 2.51 -5.93
N PRO A 226 -20.46 2.12 -6.97
CA PRO A 226 -21.91 2.02 -6.90
C PRO A 226 -22.35 1.05 -5.79
N ALA A 227 -23.50 1.33 -5.16
CA ALA A 227 -24.12 0.39 -4.21
C ALA A 227 -24.53 -0.89 -4.93
N GLU A 228 -24.51 -2.05 -4.23
CA GLU A 228 -24.89 -3.34 -4.83
C GLU A 228 -26.36 -3.37 -5.21
N GLU A 229 -27.20 -2.71 -4.43
CA GLU A 229 -28.62 -2.53 -4.76
C GLU A 229 -28.77 -1.40 -5.78
N ASN A 230 -29.50 -1.64 -6.87
CA ASN A 230 -29.69 -0.73 -8.01
C ASN A 230 -30.50 0.55 -7.66
N GLY A 231 -30.04 1.36 -6.74
CA GLY A 231 -30.69 2.61 -6.32
C GLY A 231 -30.09 3.91 -6.84
N GLY A 232 -29.02 3.83 -7.66
CA GLY A 232 -28.26 5.03 -8.08
C GLY A 232 -27.45 5.67 -6.96
N GLU A 233 -27.24 4.94 -5.87
CA GLU A 233 -26.47 5.38 -4.71
C GLU A 233 -25.01 4.93 -4.83
N MET A 234 -24.11 5.66 -4.15
CA MET A 234 -22.69 5.37 -4.11
C MET A 234 -22.26 4.95 -2.71
N ILE A 235 -21.39 3.99 -2.63
CA ILE A 235 -20.71 3.58 -1.41
C ILE A 235 -19.34 4.25 -1.37
N LEU A 236 -19.08 4.90 -0.26
CA LEU A 236 -17.81 5.55 0.05
C LEU A 236 -17.23 4.90 1.30
N ARG A 237 -16.03 4.34 1.20
CA ARG A 237 -15.27 3.86 2.35
C ARG A 237 -14.11 4.79 2.61
N LEU A 238 -14.01 5.25 3.84
CA LEU A 238 -12.98 6.18 4.30
C LEU A 238 -12.26 5.58 5.49
N TRP A 239 -10.97 5.79 5.55
CA TRP A 239 -10.12 5.31 6.64
C TRP A 239 -9.38 6.46 7.31
N ASN A 240 -9.55 6.59 8.62
CA ASN A 240 -8.67 7.41 9.44
C ASN A 240 -7.37 6.64 9.67
N VAL A 241 -6.31 7.02 8.99
CA VAL A 241 -5.00 6.36 9.08
C VAL A 241 -4.25 6.77 10.36
N SER A 242 -4.62 7.90 10.97
CA SER A 242 -3.91 8.43 12.14
C SER A 242 -4.19 7.64 13.42
N SER A 243 -3.29 7.76 14.38
CA SER A 243 -3.40 7.15 15.72
C SER A 243 -4.33 7.88 16.68
N SER A 244 -5.01 8.94 16.24
CA SER A 244 -5.95 9.75 17.04
C SER A 244 -7.31 9.91 16.36
N PRO A 245 -8.39 10.19 17.12
CA PRO A 245 -9.69 10.53 16.54
C PRO A 245 -9.58 11.74 15.61
N GLN A 246 -10.32 11.69 14.50
CA GLN A 246 -10.30 12.72 13.46
C GLN A 246 -11.73 13.01 12.96
N SER A 247 -11.90 14.15 12.30
CA SER A 247 -13.11 14.46 11.55
C SER A 247 -12.78 15.06 10.19
N THR A 248 -13.70 14.92 9.25
CA THR A 248 -13.56 15.49 7.92
C THR A 248 -14.90 15.96 7.38
N THR A 249 -14.85 16.95 6.49
CA THR A 249 -15.98 17.35 5.66
C THR A 249 -15.76 16.81 4.25
N LEU A 250 -16.79 16.18 3.71
CA LEU A 250 -16.81 15.62 2.35
C LEU A 250 -17.66 16.54 1.47
N GLN A 251 -17.12 16.88 0.32
CA GLN A 251 -17.81 17.64 -0.72
C GLN A 251 -17.73 16.88 -2.05
N THR A 252 -18.81 16.89 -2.81
CA THR A 252 -18.89 16.23 -4.11
C THR A 252 -19.18 17.22 -5.23
N TRP A 253 -18.75 16.90 -6.43
CA TRP A 253 -18.95 17.69 -7.64
C TRP A 253 -19.10 16.74 -8.84
N PRO A 254 -19.90 17.01 -9.86
CA PRO A 254 -20.74 18.20 -10.06
C PRO A 254 -22.06 18.20 -9.26
N ALA A 255 -22.52 17.02 -8.81
CA ALA A 255 -23.76 16.91 -8.07
C ALA A 255 -23.50 16.93 -6.55
N PRO A 256 -24.25 17.75 -5.79
CA PRO A 256 -24.19 17.72 -4.34
C PRO A 256 -24.88 16.46 -3.79
N VAL A 257 -24.40 15.98 -2.65
CA VAL A 257 -25.08 14.90 -1.91
C VAL A 257 -26.45 15.40 -1.42
N GLN A 258 -27.50 14.64 -1.73
CA GLN A 258 -28.86 14.92 -1.27
C GLN A 258 -29.18 14.21 0.05
N LYS A 259 -28.71 12.95 0.19
CA LYS A 259 -28.86 12.16 1.42
C LYS A 259 -27.60 11.34 1.67
N ALA A 260 -27.31 11.14 2.94
CA ALA A 260 -26.18 10.33 3.39
C ALA A 260 -26.57 9.44 4.57
N TRP A 261 -26.00 8.24 4.62
CA TRP A 261 -26.18 7.30 5.72
C TRP A 261 -24.83 6.71 6.14
N ALA A 262 -24.68 6.48 7.43
CA ALA A 262 -23.71 5.52 7.92
C ALA A 262 -24.15 4.11 7.51
N ALA A 263 -23.23 3.30 7.08
CA ALA A 263 -23.52 1.93 6.67
C ALA A 263 -22.51 0.94 7.27
N THR A 264 -22.92 -0.32 7.35
CA THR A 264 -22.00 -1.43 7.64
C THR A 264 -21.06 -1.67 6.45
N HIS A 265 -20.00 -2.47 6.65
CA HIS A 265 -19.10 -2.85 5.54
C HIS A 265 -19.80 -3.74 4.48
N VAL A 266 -20.93 -4.35 4.82
CA VAL A 266 -21.83 -5.05 3.87
C VAL A 266 -22.98 -4.15 3.40
N GLU A 267 -22.81 -2.82 3.47
CA GLU A 267 -23.64 -1.78 2.88
C GLU A 267 -25.07 -1.64 3.45
N THR A 268 -25.35 -2.22 4.62
CA THR A 268 -26.63 -2.02 5.31
C THR A 268 -26.64 -0.65 6.02
N ASN A 269 -27.67 0.16 5.76
CA ASN A 269 -27.83 1.46 6.42
C ASN A 269 -28.00 1.32 7.93
N GLN A 270 -27.27 2.13 8.71
CA GLN A 270 -27.33 2.16 10.17
C GLN A 270 -27.99 3.43 10.69
N GLY A 271 -27.81 4.56 10.04
CA GLY A 271 -28.37 5.84 10.47
C GLY A 271 -28.10 6.94 9.45
N GLU A 272 -29.00 7.92 9.40
CA GLU A 272 -28.87 9.07 8.51
C GLU A 272 -27.81 10.04 9.04
N ILE A 273 -27.00 10.56 8.13
CA ILE A 273 -26.00 11.59 8.41
C ILE A 273 -26.56 12.92 7.88
N PRO A 274 -26.60 13.98 8.69
CA PRO A 274 -27.08 15.29 8.24
C PRO A 274 -26.26 15.83 7.07
N VAL A 275 -26.94 16.24 6.01
CA VAL A 275 -26.37 16.97 4.89
C VAL A 275 -26.58 18.46 5.13
N SER A 276 -25.51 19.24 5.14
CA SER A 276 -25.57 20.68 5.34
C SER A 276 -24.85 21.42 4.24
N GLY A 277 -25.54 22.36 3.59
CA GLY A 277 -24.99 23.27 2.59
C GLY A 277 -24.08 22.58 1.58
N ASN A 278 -22.78 22.59 1.83
CA ASN A 278 -21.77 22.14 0.88
C ASN A 278 -21.21 20.74 1.18
N GLY A 279 -21.85 19.92 2.03
CA GLY A 279 -21.32 18.57 2.25
C GLY A 279 -21.79 17.88 3.51
N ILE A 280 -21.11 16.83 3.88
CA ILE A 280 -21.36 16.01 5.06
C ILE A 280 -20.11 16.00 5.96
N THR A 281 -20.33 16.08 7.28
CA THR A 281 -19.25 15.97 8.26
C THR A 281 -19.28 14.61 8.93
N VAL A 282 -18.14 13.95 8.98
CA VAL A 282 -17.99 12.59 9.51
C VAL A 282 -16.84 12.55 10.51
N SER A 283 -17.08 11.98 11.68
CA SER A 283 -16.07 11.75 12.72
C SER A 283 -15.58 10.30 12.70
N PHE A 284 -14.34 10.08 13.08
CA PHE A 284 -13.67 8.78 13.10
C PHE A 284 -12.92 8.60 14.41
N GLU A 285 -12.95 7.40 14.95
CA GLU A 285 -12.01 6.97 15.97
C GLU A 285 -10.62 6.72 15.35
N LYS A 286 -9.59 6.53 16.18
CA LYS A 286 -8.25 6.18 15.71
C LYS A 286 -8.29 4.94 14.82
N GLN A 287 -7.60 4.99 13.69
CA GLN A 287 -7.50 3.89 12.70
C GLN A 287 -8.86 3.28 12.29
N GLN A 288 -9.93 4.08 12.36
CA GLN A 288 -11.26 3.60 12.02
C GLN A 288 -11.53 3.65 10.53
N LEU A 289 -12.01 2.54 9.98
CA LEU A 289 -12.63 2.45 8.65
C LEU A 289 -14.13 2.67 8.79
N ARG A 290 -14.71 3.57 7.99
CA ARG A 290 -16.16 3.82 7.94
C ARG A 290 -16.70 3.71 6.53
N THR A 291 -17.88 3.13 6.42
CA THR A 291 -18.65 3.05 5.18
C THR A 291 -19.81 4.03 5.22
N LEU A 292 -19.97 4.78 4.15
CA LEU A 292 -21.07 5.72 3.94
C LEU A 292 -21.81 5.32 2.67
N ARG A 293 -23.14 5.52 2.67
CA ARG A 293 -23.96 5.45 1.47
C ARG A 293 -24.42 6.86 1.13
N LEU A 294 -24.22 7.28 -0.11
CA LEU A 294 -24.54 8.62 -0.60
C LEU A 294 -25.55 8.55 -1.74
N LYS A 295 -26.53 9.45 -1.71
CA LYS A 295 -27.50 9.67 -2.79
C LYS A 295 -27.34 11.08 -3.34
N PHE A 296 -27.28 11.18 -4.68
CA PHE A 296 -27.09 12.42 -5.42
C PHE A 296 -28.39 12.89 -6.07
#